data_74079eb59d79bef983c2eb76b232da50
#
_entry.id   74079eb59d79bef983c2eb76b232da50
#
_cell.length_a   1.000
_cell.length_b   1.000
_cell.length_c   1.000
_cell.angle_alpha   90.00
_cell.angle_beta   90.00
_cell.angle_gamma   90.00
#
_symmetry.space_group_name_H-M   'P 1'
#
loop_
_entity.id
_entity.type
_entity.pdbx_description
1 polymer ?
#
loop_
_entity_poly.entity_id
_entity_poly.type
_entity_poly.pdbx_seq_one_letter_code
_entity_poly.pdbx_strand_id
1 'polypeptide(L)'
;MTMKRLALFAAILAAAGCSTPPDHFHTLRPAAAAANTVAREAPRLLAIGPVTVPDSLGRDEWVVRTGDTGAMVYDHQMWTQGLGADVAQAMVDYLNRGPLPGGLWADAGPTGSGSGADLERPAPLRLRVQVLRFDSILAPTPAVGDQVRWTIECLPSDASLGPVDAGRYRVVRTAVRDAAGTAPPANPAVEESQQRFDRVARAHSDTVRLVAEDVAAALRDSADERARSCIDGR
;
A
#
# COMPACT_ATOMS: atom_id res chain seq x y z
N MET A 1 58.48 12.11 22.02
CA MET A 1 57.10 12.45 21.62
C MET A 1 56.39 12.96 22.86
N THR A 2 56.00 14.23 22.89
CA THR A 2 55.49 14.86 24.09
C THR A 2 54.05 14.43 24.38
N MET A 3 53.70 14.15 25.64
CA MET A 3 52.36 13.75 26.14
C MET A 3 51.23 14.61 25.56
N LYS A 4 51.46 15.88 25.25
CA LYS A 4 50.51 16.78 24.61
C LYS A 4 50.08 16.32 23.20
N ARG A 5 50.98 15.70 22.43
CA ARG A 5 50.64 15.17 21.08
C ARG A 5 49.82 13.89 21.16
N LEU A 6 50.06 13.07 22.19
CA LEU A 6 49.29 11.85 22.43
C LEU A 6 47.84 12.16 22.86
N ALA A 7 47.65 13.18 23.71
CA ALA A 7 46.35 13.64 24.15
C ALA A 7 45.52 14.25 23.00
N LEU A 8 46.18 14.95 22.06
CA LEU A 8 45.51 15.51 20.89
C LEU A 8 45.04 14.43 19.89
N PHE A 9 45.87 13.38 19.71
CA PHE A 9 45.49 12.23 18.89
C PHE A 9 44.31 11.43 19.50
N ALA A 10 44.31 11.24 20.82
CA ALA A 10 43.20 10.58 21.52
C ALA A 10 41.91 11.38 21.44
N ALA A 11 41.95 12.72 21.51
CA ALA A 11 40.77 13.58 21.34
C ALA A 11 40.23 13.57 19.92
N ILE A 12 41.06 13.47 18.88
CA ILE A 12 40.64 13.37 17.48
C ILE A 12 39.99 12.01 17.19
N LEU A 13 40.51 10.91 17.77
CA LEU A 13 39.88 9.59 17.62
C LEU A 13 38.52 9.49 18.35
N ALA A 14 38.37 10.18 19.48
CA ALA A 14 37.09 10.21 20.21
C ALA A 14 36.00 11.02 19.50
N ALA A 15 36.39 11.97 18.63
CA ALA A 15 35.44 12.78 17.82
C ALA A 15 34.98 12.06 16.55
N ALA A 16 35.58 10.94 16.17
CA ALA A 16 35.10 10.07 15.10
C ALA A 16 33.89 9.23 15.59
N GLY A 17 32.88 9.92 16.12
CA GLY A 17 31.61 9.32 16.50
C GLY A 17 30.99 8.60 15.31
N CYS A 18 30.60 7.34 15.52
CA CYS A 18 29.82 6.58 14.54
C CYS A 18 28.54 7.36 14.23
N SER A 19 28.50 8.10 13.11
CA SER A 19 27.26 8.66 12.61
C SER A 19 26.47 7.50 12.02
N THR A 20 25.40 7.10 12.69
CA THR A 20 24.42 6.18 12.10
C THR A 20 23.81 6.85 10.87
N PRO A 21 23.73 6.18 9.71
CA PRO A 21 23.02 6.71 8.57
C PRO A 21 21.58 7.10 8.95
N PRO A 22 21.01 8.17 8.37
CA PRO A 22 19.63 8.53 8.63
C PRO A 22 18.68 7.50 8.04
N ASP A 23 17.54 7.28 8.70
CA ASP A 23 16.47 6.47 8.18
C ASP A 23 15.72 7.23 7.07
N HIS A 24 15.39 6.51 6.00
CA HIS A 24 14.63 7.00 4.87
C HIS A 24 13.28 6.30 4.82
N PHE A 25 12.20 7.07 4.83
CA PHE A 25 10.84 6.55 4.81
C PHE A 25 10.23 6.68 3.42
N HIS A 26 9.59 5.61 2.98
CA HIS A 26 8.91 5.52 1.69
C HIS A 26 7.44 5.25 1.89
N THR A 27 6.62 5.73 0.97
CA THR A 27 5.19 5.46 0.95
C THR A 27 4.72 5.17 -0.46
N LEU A 28 3.69 4.35 -0.58
CA LEU A 28 3.00 4.06 -1.85
C LEU A 28 1.91 5.09 -2.16
N ARG A 29 1.65 5.99 -1.22
CA ARG A 29 0.64 7.04 -1.40
C ARG A 29 1.04 8.00 -2.50
N PRO A 30 0.09 8.39 -3.35
CA PRO A 30 0.36 9.40 -4.36
C PRO A 30 0.72 10.74 -3.72
N ALA A 31 1.68 11.46 -4.29
CA ALA A 31 1.90 12.86 -3.92
C ALA A 31 0.60 13.63 -4.12
N ALA A 32 0.10 14.23 -3.04
CA ALA A 32 -1.11 15.04 -2.92
C ALA A 32 -2.16 14.83 -4.02
N ALA A 33 -3.08 13.89 -3.83
CA ALA A 33 -4.35 13.94 -4.55
C ALA A 33 -5.12 15.16 -4.04
N ALA A 34 -5.58 16.01 -4.96
CA ALA A 34 -6.59 16.98 -4.62
C ALA A 34 -7.74 16.19 -3.96
N ALA A 35 -7.95 16.42 -2.67
CA ALA A 35 -9.05 15.81 -1.96
C ALA A 35 -10.33 16.23 -2.70
N ASN A 36 -11.02 15.27 -3.32
CA ASN A 36 -12.35 15.50 -3.81
C ASN A 36 -13.25 15.70 -2.58
N THR A 37 -13.24 16.90 -2.03
CA THR A 37 -14.12 17.36 -0.95
C THR A 37 -15.53 17.60 -1.50
N VAL A 38 -16.06 16.65 -2.24
CA VAL A 38 -17.50 16.65 -2.51
C VAL A 38 -18.14 16.22 -1.21
N ALA A 39 -18.73 17.19 -0.50
CA ALA A 39 -19.60 16.92 0.63
C ALA A 39 -20.70 15.96 0.15
N ARG A 40 -20.56 14.69 0.50
CA ARG A 40 -21.55 13.66 0.16
C ARG A 40 -22.46 13.49 1.36
N GLU A 41 -23.73 13.70 1.14
CA GLU A 41 -24.74 13.25 2.10
C GLU A 41 -24.63 11.72 2.22
N ALA A 42 -24.18 11.24 3.39
CA ALA A 42 -24.06 9.84 3.78
C ALA A 42 -23.49 8.92 2.68
N PRO A 43 -22.18 8.98 2.40
CA PRO A 43 -21.57 8.14 1.39
C PRO A 43 -21.72 6.67 1.76
N ARG A 44 -21.99 5.82 0.77
CA ARG A 44 -21.96 4.38 0.96
C ARG A 44 -20.50 3.92 1.06
N LEU A 45 -20.20 3.05 2.01
CA LEU A 45 -18.83 2.67 2.31
C LEU A 45 -18.38 1.45 1.49
N LEU A 46 -17.23 1.56 0.83
CA LEU A 46 -16.40 0.46 0.40
C LEU A 46 -15.28 0.28 1.43
N ALA A 47 -15.45 -0.65 2.36
CA ALA A 47 -14.46 -0.91 3.39
C ALA A 47 -13.29 -1.70 2.81
N ILE A 48 -12.08 -1.13 2.87
CA ILE A 48 -10.85 -1.86 2.56
C ILE A 48 -10.42 -2.60 3.82
N GLY A 49 -10.45 -3.94 3.76
CA GLY A 49 -9.99 -4.79 4.86
C GLY A 49 -8.46 -4.70 5.06
N PRO A 50 -7.95 -5.32 6.13
CA PRO A 50 -6.51 -5.46 6.30
C PRO A 50 -5.88 -6.09 5.06
N VAL A 51 -4.82 -5.46 4.55
CA VAL A 51 -4.06 -6.01 3.42
C VAL A 51 -3.15 -7.11 3.94
N THR A 52 -3.29 -8.31 3.35
CA THR A 52 -2.41 -9.43 3.68
C THR A 52 -1.15 -9.35 2.83
N VAL A 53 0.00 -9.44 3.47
CA VAL A 53 1.31 -9.50 2.81
C VAL A 53 2.04 -10.78 3.19
N PRO A 54 2.99 -11.28 2.38
CA PRO A 54 3.86 -12.38 2.78
C PRO A 54 4.63 -12.06 4.06
N ASP A 55 4.86 -13.04 4.92
CA ASP A 55 5.56 -12.87 6.21
C ASP A 55 6.95 -12.21 6.06
N SER A 56 7.66 -12.53 4.97
CA SER A 56 8.95 -11.92 4.65
C SER A 56 8.90 -10.42 4.41
N LEU A 57 7.72 -9.87 4.08
CA LEU A 57 7.43 -8.45 3.84
C LEU A 57 6.63 -7.80 4.97
N GLY A 58 6.31 -8.54 6.03
CA GLY A 58 5.57 -8.07 7.21
C GLY A 58 6.41 -7.24 8.19
N ARG A 59 7.53 -6.67 7.71
CA ARG A 59 8.44 -5.80 8.45
C ARG A 59 8.39 -4.38 7.92
N ASP A 60 8.89 -3.43 8.68
CA ASP A 60 8.94 -2.03 8.26
C ASP A 60 10.11 -1.76 7.31
N GLU A 61 11.19 -2.56 7.41
CA GLU A 61 12.37 -2.42 6.58
C GLU A 61 12.13 -2.93 5.16
N TRP A 62 12.81 -2.29 4.22
CA TRP A 62 12.69 -2.65 2.81
C TRP A 62 13.45 -3.91 2.45
N VAL A 63 12.77 -4.85 1.82
CA VAL A 63 13.35 -6.10 1.32
C VAL A 63 13.59 -5.98 -0.20
N VAL A 64 14.80 -6.23 -0.62
CA VAL A 64 15.24 -6.18 -2.03
C VAL A 64 15.69 -7.55 -2.49
N ARG A 65 15.24 -7.98 -3.65
CA ARG A 65 15.73 -9.21 -4.29
C ARG A 65 17.15 -9.03 -4.83
N THR A 66 18.00 -9.99 -4.49
CA THR A 66 19.39 -10.08 -4.98
C THR A 66 19.58 -11.37 -5.78
N GLY A 67 19.20 -11.33 -7.08
CA GLY A 67 19.21 -12.51 -7.94
C GLY A 67 17.98 -13.41 -7.77
N ASP A 68 18.12 -14.68 -8.17
CA ASP A 68 16.98 -15.61 -8.27
C ASP A 68 16.48 -16.10 -6.92
N THR A 69 17.36 -16.25 -5.94
CA THR A 69 17.03 -16.87 -4.63
C THR A 69 17.38 -15.99 -3.44
N GLY A 70 18.10 -14.89 -3.65
CA GLY A 70 18.59 -14.02 -2.59
C GLY A 70 17.62 -12.88 -2.28
N ALA A 71 17.63 -12.42 -1.03
CA ALA A 71 17.02 -11.18 -0.59
C ALA A 71 17.92 -10.48 0.42
N MET A 72 17.88 -9.15 0.43
CA MET A 72 18.60 -8.30 1.35
C MET A 72 17.63 -7.35 2.04
N VAL A 73 17.77 -7.17 3.34
CA VAL A 73 17.04 -6.20 4.13
C VAL A 73 17.88 -4.93 4.23
N TYR A 74 17.24 -3.79 4.03
CA TYR A 74 17.87 -2.47 4.13
C TYR A 74 17.35 -1.77 5.38
N ASP A 75 18.10 -1.81 6.46
CA ASP A 75 17.69 -1.34 7.81
C ASP A 75 17.35 0.15 7.88
N HIS A 76 17.90 0.97 6.97
CA HIS A 76 17.66 2.41 6.91
C HIS A 76 16.71 2.83 5.78
N GLN A 77 16.04 1.88 5.13
CA GLN A 77 15.01 2.12 4.12
C GLN A 77 13.72 1.48 4.63
N MET A 78 12.72 2.28 4.95
CA MET A 78 11.55 1.84 5.70
C MET A 78 10.26 2.25 5.04
N TRP A 79 9.20 1.46 5.22
CA TRP A 79 7.84 1.86 4.90
C TRP A 79 7.28 2.74 6.03
N THR A 80 6.53 3.78 5.69
CA THR A 80 6.00 4.74 6.68
C THR A 80 5.09 4.11 7.73
N GLN A 81 4.35 3.07 7.37
CA GLN A 81 3.36 2.41 8.25
C GLN A 81 3.40 0.88 8.12
N GLY A 82 4.49 0.32 7.56
CA GLY A 82 4.53 -1.06 7.10
C GLY A 82 3.79 -1.27 5.79
N LEU A 83 4.27 -2.20 4.97
CA LEU A 83 3.81 -2.38 3.59
C LEU A 83 2.28 -2.58 3.46
N GLY A 84 1.69 -3.40 4.35
CA GLY A 84 0.26 -3.68 4.29
C GLY A 84 -0.61 -2.45 4.50
N ALA A 85 -0.26 -1.60 5.48
CA ALA A 85 -0.97 -0.36 5.77
C ALA A 85 -0.75 0.68 4.67
N ASP A 86 0.47 0.79 4.13
CA ASP A 86 0.77 1.67 3.00
C ASP A 86 -0.03 1.30 1.74
N VAL A 87 -0.16 0.00 1.42
CA VAL A 87 -1.00 -0.48 0.31
C VAL A 87 -2.47 -0.13 0.57
N ALA A 88 -2.99 -0.39 1.77
CA ALA A 88 -4.39 -0.09 2.10
C ALA A 88 -4.70 1.41 1.93
N GLN A 89 -3.83 2.26 2.47
CA GLN A 89 -4.01 3.70 2.39
C GLN A 89 -3.85 4.23 0.96
N ALA A 90 -2.90 3.71 0.19
CA ALA A 90 -2.73 4.04 -1.22
C ALA A 90 -3.97 3.64 -2.05
N MET A 91 -4.55 2.47 -1.78
CA MET A 91 -5.81 2.04 -2.40
C MET A 91 -6.95 3.03 -2.12
N VAL A 92 -7.11 3.48 -0.86
CA VAL A 92 -8.08 4.52 -0.49
C VAL A 92 -7.86 5.77 -1.33
N ASP A 93 -6.61 6.26 -1.34
CA ASP A 93 -6.25 7.51 -2.03
C ASP A 93 -6.50 7.41 -3.56
N TYR A 94 -6.21 6.27 -4.17
CA TYR A 94 -6.43 6.06 -5.62
C TYR A 94 -7.91 5.88 -5.97
N LEU A 95 -8.65 5.08 -5.20
CA LEU A 95 -10.07 4.84 -5.44
C LEU A 95 -10.91 6.11 -5.28
N ASN A 96 -10.54 6.98 -4.34
CA ASN A 96 -11.27 8.23 -4.08
C ASN A 96 -10.89 9.38 -5.00
N ARG A 97 -9.95 9.22 -5.95
CA ARG A 97 -9.59 10.24 -6.94
C ARG A 97 -10.71 10.54 -7.93
N GLY A 98 -11.56 9.56 -8.18
CA GLY A 98 -12.70 9.68 -9.08
C GLY A 98 -14.01 9.23 -8.42
N PRO A 99 -15.15 9.50 -9.06
CA PRO A 99 -16.43 9.02 -8.57
C PRO A 99 -16.51 7.50 -8.72
N LEU A 100 -16.74 6.82 -7.61
CA LEU A 100 -17.12 5.41 -7.62
C LEU A 100 -18.63 5.27 -7.90
N PRO A 101 -19.08 4.16 -8.52
CA PRO A 101 -20.50 3.93 -8.81
C PRO A 101 -21.31 3.85 -7.50
N GLY A 102 -22.61 4.16 -7.58
CA GLY A 102 -23.52 4.10 -6.44
C GLY A 102 -23.18 5.03 -5.28
N GLY A 103 -22.37 6.09 -5.50
CA GLY A 103 -21.95 7.01 -4.46
C GLY A 103 -21.00 6.40 -3.42
N LEU A 104 -20.33 5.31 -3.78
CA LEU A 104 -19.35 4.65 -2.90
C LEU A 104 -18.17 5.57 -2.58
N TRP A 105 -17.67 5.40 -1.36
CA TRP A 105 -16.45 6.00 -0.87
C TRP A 105 -15.56 4.91 -0.25
N ALA A 106 -14.31 4.85 -0.64
CA ALA A 106 -13.35 3.90 -0.10
C ALA A 106 -12.78 4.41 1.22
N ASP A 107 -12.70 3.53 2.20
CA ASP A 107 -12.05 3.81 3.48
C ASP A 107 -11.29 2.56 3.94
N ALA A 108 -10.09 2.74 4.47
CA ALA A 108 -9.37 1.69 5.16
C ALA A 108 -10.05 1.48 6.51
N GLY A 109 -10.82 0.39 6.62
CA GLY A 109 -11.53 0.05 7.86
C GLY A 109 -10.63 0.11 9.11
N PRO A 110 -11.11 -0.15 10.31
CA PRO A 110 -10.50 0.24 11.57
C PRO A 110 -9.16 -0.45 11.88
N THR A 111 -8.14 -0.10 11.12
CA THR A 111 -6.74 -0.28 11.51
C THR A 111 -6.20 0.94 12.26
N GLY A 112 -7.07 1.81 12.72
CA GLY A 112 -6.72 2.92 13.59
C GLY A 112 -7.35 4.25 13.18
N SER A 113 -8.10 4.82 14.08
CA SER A 113 -8.50 6.23 14.15
C SER A 113 -9.71 6.74 13.36
N GLY A 114 -10.63 5.90 12.92
CA GLY A 114 -11.99 6.34 12.68
C GLY A 114 -12.71 6.57 14.03
N SER A 115 -13.32 7.72 14.23
CA SER A 115 -14.13 7.99 15.43
C SER A 115 -15.18 6.89 15.56
N GLY A 116 -15.28 6.30 16.76
CA GLY A 116 -16.09 5.10 17.05
C GLY A 116 -17.60 5.17 16.76
N ALA A 117 -18.08 6.25 16.15
CA ALA A 117 -19.48 6.41 15.74
C ALA A 117 -19.82 5.73 14.40
N ASP A 118 -18.82 5.49 13.54
CA ASP A 118 -19.06 4.88 12.21
C ASP A 118 -18.96 3.35 12.19
N LEU A 119 -18.56 2.74 13.33
CA LEU A 119 -18.42 1.29 13.47
C LEU A 119 -19.75 0.55 13.63
N GLU A 120 -20.85 1.24 13.90
CA GLU A 120 -22.15 0.61 14.13
C GLU A 120 -22.89 0.20 12.85
N ARG A 121 -22.50 0.74 11.68
CA ARG A 121 -23.13 0.37 10.42
C ARG A 121 -22.19 -0.50 9.58
N PRO A 122 -22.52 -1.80 9.39
CA PRO A 122 -21.69 -2.68 8.58
C PRO A 122 -21.59 -2.14 7.15
N ALA A 123 -20.37 -2.04 6.63
CA ALA A 123 -20.15 -1.64 5.24
C ALA A 123 -20.80 -2.68 4.30
N PRO A 124 -21.65 -2.26 3.35
CA PRO A 124 -22.31 -3.18 2.44
C PRO A 124 -21.33 -3.85 1.47
N LEU A 125 -20.19 -3.22 1.22
CA LEU A 125 -19.15 -3.73 0.36
C LEU A 125 -17.81 -3.77 1.11
N ARG A 126 -17.07 -4.84 0.88
CA ARG A 126 -15.72 -5.01 1.41
C ARG A 126 -14.77 -5.33 0.27
N LEU A 127 -13.65 -4.65 0.24
CA LEU A 127 -12.51 -4.97 -0.61
C LEU A 127 -11.45 -5.68 0.22
N ARG A 128 -11.12 -6.93 -0.15
CA ARG A 128 -9.95 -7.64 0.37
C ARG A 128 -8.81 -7.52 -0.63
N VAL A 129 -7.64 -7.20 -0.13
CA VAL A 129 -6.42 -7.12 -0.93
C VAL A 129 -5.38 -8.05 -0.32
N GLN A 130 -4.77 -8.85 -1.16
CA GLN A 130 -3.69 -9.76 -0.79
C GLN A 130 -2.51 -9.53 -1.73
N VAL A 131 -1.42 -9.08 -1.19
CA VAL A 131 -0.13 -9.04 -1.89
C VAL A 131 0.42 -10.46 -1.92
N LEU A 132 0.57 -11.02 -3.10
CA LEU A 132 1.12 -12.38 -3.29
C LEU A 132 2.63 -12.30 -3.53
N ARG A 133 3.08 -11.22 -4.19
CA ARG A 133 4.45 -10.95 -4.53
C ARG A 133 4.67 -9.44 -4.57
N PHE A 134 5.83 -8.99 -4.10
CA PHE A 134 6.23 -7.59 -4.10
C PHE A 134 7.75 -7.50 -4.17
N ASP A 135 8.28 -7.74 -5.36
CA ASP A 135 9.71 -7.82 -5.58
C ASP A 135 10.28 -6.45 -5.95
N SER A 136 11.23 -5.99 -5.18
CA SER A 136 12.05 -4.82 -5.46
C SER A 136 13.42 -5.25 -5.97
N ILE A 137 13.85 -4.75 -7.11
CA ILE A 137 15.16 -5.01 -7.73
C ILE A 137 15.84 -3.66 -7.93
N LEU A 138 17.04 -3.49 -7.38
CA LEU A 138 17.79 -2.23 -7.47
C LEU A 138 18.88 -2.27 -8.55
N ALA A 139 19.38 -3.46 -8.86
CA ALA A 139 20.52 -3.62 -9.79
C ALA A 139 20.36 -4.88 -10.65
N PRO A 140 20.90 -4.91 -11.89
CA PRO A 140 21.60 -3.81 -12.55
C PRO A 140 20.67 -2.66 -12.98
N THR A 141 19.39 -2.96 -13.24
CA THR A 141 18.36 -1.97 -13.58
C THR A 141 17.26 -2.03 -12.55
N PRO A 142 16.89 -0.91 -11.91
CA PRO A 142 15.79 -0.87 -10.97
C PRO A 142 14.48 -1.36 -11.60
N ALA A 143 13.83 -2.32 -10.95
CA ALA A 143 12.63 -2.96 -11.45
C ALA A 143 11.73 -3.43 -10.30
N VAL A 144 10.48 -3.72 -10.61
CA VAL A 144 9.51 -4.32 -9.70
C VAL A 144 8.86 -5.54 -10.33
N GLY A 145 8.44 -6.47 -9.47
CA GLY A 145 7.65 -7.61 -9.87
C GLY A 145 6.57 -7.87 -8.83
N ASP A 146 5.37 -7.37 -9.09
CA ASP A 146 4.26 -7.40 -8.15
C ASP A 146 3.16 -8.32 -8.61
N GLN A 147 2.54 -9.01 -7.66
CA GLN A 147 1.33 -9.78 -7.89
C GLN A 147 0.36 -9.50 -6.75
N VAL A 148 -0.80 -8.93 -7.08
CA VAL A 148 -1.81 -8.54 -6.12
C VAL A 148 -3.14 -9.18 -6.48
N ARG A 149 -3.70 -9.93 -5.54
CA ARG A 149 -5.07 -10.45 -5.61
C ARG A 149 -5.99 -9.49 -4.88
N TRP A 150 -7.13 -9.21 -5.49
CA TRP A 150 -8.19 -8.47 -4.82
C TRP A 150 -9.51 -9.18 -4.97
N THR A 151 -10.40 -8.99 -4.00
CA THR A 151 -11.72 -9.59 -3.96
C THR A 151 -12.73 -8.57 -3.43
N ILE A 152 -13.79 -8.32 -4.18
CA ILE A 152 -14.93 -7.54 -3.75
C ILE A 152 -15.95 -8.51 -3.15
N GLU A 153 -16.38 -8.24 -1.93
CA GLU A 153 -17.37 -9.00 -1.19
C GLU A 153 -18.56 -8.11 -0.85
N CYS A 154 -19.75 -8.67 -0.91
CA CYS A 154 -21.00 -8.00 -0.59
C CYS A 154 -21.64 -8.63 0.64
N LEU A 155 -22.07 -7.80 1.57
CA LEU A 155 -22.93 -8.23 2.67
C LEU A 155 -24.36 -8.32 2.15
N PRO A 156 -25.01 -9.50 2.19
CA PRO A 156 -26.40 -9.64 1.78
C PRO A 156 -27.33 -8.75 2.61
N SER A 157 -28.30 -8.11 1.95
CA SER A 157 -29.27 -7.21 2.61
C SER A 157 -30.24 -7.92 3.54
N ASP A 158 -30.39 -9.23 3.41
CA ASP A 158 -31.23 -10.10 4.22
C ASP A 158 -30.55 -10.58 5.52
N ALA A 159 -29.31 -10.20 5.75
CA ALA A 159 -28.61 -10.51 6.99
C ALA A 159 -29.20 -9.66 8.13
N SER A 160 -30.08 -10.28 8.94
CA SER A 160 -30.51 -9.69 10.22
C SER A 160 -29.28 -9.25 11.02
N LEU A 161 -29.28 -7.99 11.43
CA LEU A 161 -28.18 -7.26 12.06
C LEU A 161 -27.65 -7.92 13.34
N GLY A 162 -26.81 -8.92 13.21
CA GLY A 162 -25.92 -9.40 14.26
C GLY A 162 -24.50 -8.93 13.98
N PRO A 163 -23.54 -9.14 14.89
CA PRO A 163 -22.15 -8.81 14.65
C PRO A 163 -21.71 -9.40 13.30
N VAL A 164 -21.13 -8.55 12.46
CA VAL A 164 -20.76 -8.89 11.08
C VAL A 164 -19.63 -9.92 11.13
N ASP A 165 -20.02 -11.18 11.00
CA ASP A 165 -19.07 -12.28 10.87
C ASP A 165 -18.53 -12.31 9.44
N ALA A 166 -17.21 -12.48 9.29
CA ALA A 166 -16.54 -12.55 7.99
C ALA A 166 -17.14 -13.60 7.03
N GLY A 167 -17.83 -14.62 7.58
CA GLY A 167 -18.51 -15.66 6.82
C GLY A 167 -19.81 -15.23 6.12
N ARG A 168 -20.34 -14.05 6.38
CA ARG A 168 -21.59 -13.55 5.78
C ARG A 168 -21.41 -12.83 4.45
N TYR A 169 -20.20 -12.42 4.12
CA TYR A 169 -19.92 -11.77 2.85
C TYR A 169 -19.90 -12.79 1.71
N ARG A 170 -20.56 -12.45 0.62
CA ARG A 170 -20.50 -13.21 -0.63
C ARG A 170 -19.51 -12.58 -1.59
N VAL A 171 -18.66 -13.39 -2.20
CA VAL A 171 -17.73 -12.92 -3.24
C VAL A 171 -18.52 -12.45 -4.45
N VAL A 172 -18.34 -11.20 -4.81
CA VAL A 172 -18.88 -10.58 -6.01
C VAL A 172 -17.90 -10.76 -7.17
N ARG A 173 -16.63 -10.45 -6.94
CA ARG A 173 -15.57 -10.56 -7.94
C ARG A 173 -14.22 -10.78 -7.28
N THR A 174 -13.39 -11.61 -7.92
CA THR A 174 -11.97 -11.78 -7.59
C THR A 174 -11.15 -11.65 -8.86
N ALA A 175 -10.00 -10.99 -8.78
CA ALA A 175 -9.01 -10.96 -9.84
C ALA A 175 -7.60 -10.91 -9.26
N VAL A 176 -6.62 -11.20 -10.12
CA VAL A 176 -5.19 -11.07 -9.81
C VAL A 176 -4.59 -10.11 -10.83
N ARG A 177 -3.86 -9.11 -10.34
CA ARG A 177 -3.05 -8.22 -11.17
C ARG A 177 -1.59 -8.65 -11.05
N ASP A 178 -1.00 -9.00 -12.18
CA ASP A 178 0.44 -9.10 -12.35
C ASP A 178 0.96 -7.78 -12.91
N ALA A 179 1.98 -7.23 -12.29
CA ALA A 179 2.68 -6.06 -12.76
C ALA A 179 4.18 -6.30 -12.67
N ALA A 180 4.85 -6.08 -13.78
CA ALA A 180 6.30 -6.05 -13.85
C ALA A 180 6.69 -4.77 -14.58
N GLY A 181 7.64 -4.05 -14.07
CA GLY A 181 8.08 -2.81 -14.67
C GLY A 181 9.54 -2.51 -14.37
N THR A 182 10.24 -1.96 -15.37
CA THR A 182 11.52 -1.31 -15.14
C THR A 182 11.27 0.15 -14.83
N ALA A 183 11.87 0.66 -13.76
CA ALA A 183 11.85 2.08 -13.51
C ALA A 183 12.56 2.83 -14.63
N PRO A 184 12.06 4.00 -15.08
CA PRO A 184 12.69 4.76 -16.15
C PRO A 184 14.16 5.03 -15.83
N PRO A 185 15.06 4.95 -16.81
CA PRO A 185 16.49 5.13 -16.60
C PRO A 185 16.75 6.56 -16.12
N ALA A 186 17.42 6.69 -14.97
CA ALA A 186 18.08 7.94 -14.62
C ALA A 186 19.43 8.01 -15.33
N ASN A 187 20.04 9.19 -15.35
CA ASN A 187 21.40 9.33 -15.85
C ASN A 187 22.33 8.46 -14.97
N PRO A 188 22.89 7.35 -15.48
CA PRO A 188 23.61 6.37 -14.67
C PRO A 188 24.89 6.91 -14.03
N ALA A 189 25.35 8.07 -14.45
CA ALA A 189 26.60 8.67 -13.97
C ALA A 189 26.47 9.40 -12.62
N VAL A 190 25.25 9.64 -12.11
CA VAL A 190 25.02 10.49 -10.93
C VAL A 190 23.96 9.90 -9.98
N GLU A 191 23.51 8.66 -10.20
CA GLU A 191 22.43 8.12 -9.41
C GLU A 191 22.91 7.65 -8.04
N GLU A 192 22.55 8.41 -7.02
CA GLU A 192 22.70 8.01 -5.63
C GLU A 192 21.78 6.82 -5.31
N SER A 193 22.21 5.96 -4.38
CA SER A 193 21.46 4.77 -4.01
C SER A 193 20.01 5.10 -3.58
N GLN A 194 19.79 6.24 -2.93
CA GLN A 194 18.47 6.72 -2.52
C GLN A 194 17.52 6.92 -3.71
N GLN A 195 18.00 7.48 -4.82
CA GLN A 195 17.17 7.69 -6.02
C GLN A 195 16.67 6.38 -6.63
N ARG A 196 17.41 5.28 -6.46
CA ARG A 196 16.96 3.95 -6.91
C ARG A 196 15.78 3.45 -6.08
N PHE A 197 15.84 3.62 -4.77
CA PHE A 197 14.72 3.30 -3.88
C PHE A 197 13.49 4.14 -4.24
N ASP A 198 13.63 5.44 -4.43
CA ASP A 198 12.52 6.33 -4.79
C ASP A 198 11.87 5.94 -6.13
N ARG A 199 12.66 5.44 -7.09
CA ARG A 199 12.12 4.97 -8.38
C ARG A 199 11.38 3.65 -8.23
N VAL A 200 11.92 2.72 -7.45
CA VAL A 200 11.27 1.44 -7.16
C VAL A 200 10.00 1.67 -6.36
N ALA A 201 10.00 2.57 -5.37
CA ALA A 201 8.79 2.97 -4.64
C ALA A 201 7.69 3.49 -5.58
N ARG A 202 8.06 4.36 -6.53
CA ARG A 202 7.10 4.88 -7.53
C ARG A 202 6.55 3.77 -8.43
N ALA A 203 7.38 2.83 -8.86
CA ALA A 203 6.94 1.72 -9.68
C ALA A 203 5.94 0.81 -8.93
N HIS A 204 6.20 0.52 -7.66
CA HIS A 204 5.24 -0.18 -6.80
C HIS A 204 3.93 0.63 -6.60
N SER A 205 4.04 1.95 -6.40
CA SER A 205 2.87 2.83 -6.31
C SER A 205 2.02 2.81 -7.58
N ASP A 206 2.66 2.73 -8.76
CA ASP A 206 1.96 2.56 -10.04
C ASP A 206 1.21 1.22 -10.11
N THR A 207 1.78 0.14 -9.58
CA THR A 207 1.06 -1.15 -9.47
C THR A 207 -0.19 -1.02 -8.62
N VAL A 208 -0.09 -0.39 -7.43
CA VAL A 208 -1.26 -0.18 -6.55
C VAL A 208 -2.32 0.68 -7.24
N ARG A 209 -1.92 1.69 -8.01
CA ARG A 209 -2.83 2.49 -8.85
C ARG A 209 -3.56 1.63 -9.87
N LEU A 210 -2.85 0.76 -10.59
CA LEU A 210 -3.46 -0.15 -11.57
C LEU A 210 -4.47 -1.11 -10.92
N VAL A 211 -4.15 -1.63 -9.72
CA VAL A 211 -5.09 -2.45 -8.93
C VAL A 211 -6.34 -1.65 -8.58
N ALA A 212 -6.20 -0.41 -8.13
CA ALA A 212 -7.33 0.45 -7.81
C ALA A 212 -8.21 0.75 -9.05
N GLU A 213 -7.59 0.96 -10.21
CA GLU A 213 -8.29 1.14 -11.49
C GLU A 213 -9.08 -0.12 -11.88
N ASP A 214 -8.50 -1.32 -11.71
CA ASP A 214 -9.19 -2.59 -11.95
C ASP A 214 -10.39 -2.77 -11.03
N VAL A 215 -10.24 -2.46 -9.74
CA VAL A 215 -11.34 -2.49 -8.76
C VAL A 215 -12.44 -1.52 -9.15
N ALA A 216 -12.10 -0.28 -9.49
CA ALA A 216 -13.06 0.72 -9.92
C ALA A 216 -13.78 0.32 -11.23
N ALA A 217 -13.07 -0.29 -12.19
CA ALA A 217 -13.66 -0.85 -13.40
C ALA A 217 -14.63 -1.99 -13.06
N ALA A 218 -14.22 -2.92 -12.22
CA ALA A 218 -15.05 -4.04 -11.79
C ALA A 218 -16.34 -3.60 -11.09
N LEU A 219 -16.29 -2.53 -10.31
CA LEU A 219 -17.48 -1.94 -9.68
C LEU A 219 -18.42 -1.34 -10.71
N ARG A 220 -17.90 -0.71 -11.78
CA ARG A 220 -18.72 -0.15 -12.87
C ARG A 220 -19.32 -1.22 -13.78
N ASP A 221 -18.53 -2.26 -14.10
CA ASP A 221 -18.85 -3.26 -15.12
C ASP A 221 -19.58 -4.48 -14.54
N SER A 222 -20.08 -4.42 -13.30
CA SER A 222 -20.79 -5.54 -12.68
C SER A 222 -22.02 -5.91 -13.50
N ALA A 223 -21.86 -6.94 -14.33
CA ALA A 223 -22.95 -7.49 -15.17
C ALA A 223 -23.94 -8.32 -14.33
N ASP A 224 -23.55 -8.82 -13.18
CA ASP A 224 -24.38 -9.59 -12.28
C ASP A 224 -25.37 -8.68 -11.56
N GLU A 225 -26.68 -8.97 -11.73
CA GLU A 225 -27.76 -8.20 -11.11
C GLU A 225 -27.68 -8.16 -9.59
N ARG A 226 -27.21 -9.24 -8.95
CA ARG A 226 -27.00 -9.32 -7.49
C ARG A 226 -25.83 -8.43 -7.05
N ALA A 227 -24.77 -8.38 -7.84
CA ALA A 227 -23.65 -7.49 -7.61
C ALA A 227 -24.07 -6.02 -7.75
N ARG A 228 -24.86 -5.70 -8.77
CA ARG A 228 -25.45 -4.36 -8.95
C ARG A 228 -26.36 -3.97 -7.81
N SER A 229 -27.26 -4.87 -7.37
CA SER A 229 -28.11 -4.63 -6.21
C SER A 229 -27.29 -4.24 -4.96
N CYS A 230 -26.19 -4.94 -4.72
CA CYS A 230 -25.29 -4.61 -3.63
C CYS A 230 -24.52 -3.30 -3.85
N ILE A 231 -24.01 -3.06 -5.06
CA ILE A 231 -23.27 -1.83 -5.42
C ILE A 231 -24.21 -0.62 -5.40
N ASP A 232 -25.43 -0.76 -5.90
CA ASP A 232 -26.43 0.32 -5.97
C ASP A 232 -27.20 0.50 -4.66
N GLY A 233 -27.15 -0.47 -3.72
CA GLY A 233 -27.86 -0.42 -2.45
C GLY A 233 -29.36 -0.66 -2.56
N ARG A 234 -29.77 -1.44 -3.56
CA ARG A 234 -31.18 -1.82 -3.77
C ARG A 234 -31.46 -3.20 -3.19
#